data_1f84a6c62a87ada0cb57e61bdc1a799c
#
_entry.id   1f84a6c62a87ada0cb57e61bdc1a799c
#
_cell.length_a   1.000
_cell.length_b   1.000
_cell.length_c   1.000
_cell.angle_alpha   90.00
_cell.angle_beta   90.00
_cell.angle_gamma   90.00
#
_symmetry.space_group_name_H-M   'P 1'
#
loop_
_entity.id
_entity.type
_entity.pdbx_description
1 polymer ?
#
loop_
_entity_poly.entity_id
_entity_poly.type
_entity_poly.pdbx_seq_one_letter_code
_entity_poly.pdbx_strand_id
1 'polypeptide(L)'
;MPEATRGWLEGPGYSRAEAPGARLGLPEAGPGSIAGFGPRTLAFLVDAVVANLIAGLPYLFGVRYPPGVRTWVVAGVFMVVHFVAVSATGQTLGMRLLRLRVVRVSDGQVQRPGWVAVRTVLMALVIPVLIWDRDQRGMHDRAAGTVMLNDPAPLSQG
;
A
#
# COMPACT_ATOMS: atom_id res chain seq x y z
N MET A 1 -35.76 -7.22 32.81
CA MET A 1 -34.32 -7.41 32.98
C MET A 1 -33.62 -6.36 32.15
N PRO A 2 -32.83 -5.48 32.73
CA PRO A 2 -32.40 -4.27 32.07
C PRO A 2 -31.29 -4.54 31.02
N GLU A 3 -31.41 -3.85 29.86
CA GLU A 3 -30.49 -3.89 28.70
C GLU A 3 -29.05 -3.43 29.00
N ALA A 4 -28.76 -3.02 30.24
CA ALA A 4 -27.47 -2.44 30.63
C ALA A 4 -26.30 -3.42 30.71
N THR A 5 -26.52 -4.73 30.64
CA THR A 5 -25.47 -5.75 30.84
C THR A 5 -24.88 -6.31 29.53
N ARG A 6 -25.46 -5.98 28.36
CA ARG A 6 -24.92 -6.46 27.08
C ARG A 6 -23.68 -5.70 26.60
N GLY A 7 -23.53 -4.44 26.94
CA GLY A 7 -22.46 -3.60 26.43
C GLY A 7 -21.04 -3.90 26.94
N TRP A 8 -20.91 -4.59 28.06
CA TRP A 8 -19.59 -4.86 28.66
C TRP A 8 -18.92 -6.14 28.17
N LEU A 9 -19.70 -7.08 27.62
CA LEU A 9 -19.20 -8.36 27.11
C LEU A 9 -18.91 -8.35 25.61
N GLU A 10 -19.43 -7.35 24.88
CA GLU A 10 -19.24 -7.24 23.41
C GLU A 10 -17.97 -6.49 23.00
N GLY A 11 -17.15 -6.04 23.94
CA GLY A 11 -16.00 -5.19 23.65
C GLY A 11 -16.44 -3.82 23.11
N PRO A 12 -15.54 -2.87 22.83
CA PRO A 12 -15.89 -1.64 22.16
C PRO A 12 -16.37 -1.98 20.75
N GLY A 13 -17.68 -2.11 20.57
CA GLY A 13 -18.29 -2.22 19.25
C GLY A 13 -17.91 -0.96 18.48
N TYR A 14 -16.98 -1.09 17.55
CA TYR A 14 -16.71 -0.02 16.61
C TYR A 14 -18.02 0.26 15.89
N SER A 15 -18.59 1.45 16.12
CA SER A 15 -19.77 1.86 15.35
C SER A 15 -19.38 1.79 13.86
N ARG A 16 -20.32 1.46 13.00
CA ARG A 16 -20.13 1.39 11.54
C ARG A 16 -19.44 2.64 10.96
N ALA A 17 -19.61 3.78 11.61
CA ALA A 17 -18.94 5.05 11.31
C ALA A 17 -17.44 5.08 11.69
N GLU A 18 -16.96 4.10 12.48
CA GLU A 18 -15.56 4.03 12.94
C GLU A 18 -14.76 2.97 12.19
N ALA A 19 -15.40 2.15 11.34
CA ALA A 19 -14.70 1.19 10.49
C ALA A 19 -13.74 1.89 9.53
N PRO A 20 -12.53 1.32 9.28
CA PRO A 20 -11.59 1.88 8.31
C PRO A 20 -12.26 2.11 6.96
N GLY A 21 -12.20 3.35 6.45
CA GLY A 21 -12.78 3.71 5.16
C GLY A 21 -14.28 4.06 5.18
N ALA A 22 -14.98 3.95 6.29
CA ALA A 22 -16.40 4.33 6.38
C ALA A 22 -16.62 5.80 5.97
N ARG A 23 -15.70 6.69 6.35
CA ARG A 23 -15.71 8.12 5.96
C ARG A 23 -15.48 8.35 4.47
N LEU A 24 -14.91 7.37 3.78
CA LEU A 24 -14.65 7.41 2.34
C LEU A 24 -15.73 6.67 1.55
N GLY A 25 -16.79 6.18 2.22
CA GLY A 25 -17.85 5.41 1.59
C GLY A 25 -17.42 4.02 1.11
N LEU A 26 -16.30 3.49 1.65
CA LEU A 26 -15.75 2.19 1.26
C LEU A 26 -16.38 1.06 2.09
N PRO A 27 -16.47 -0.18 1.54
CA PRO A 27 -16.94 -1.33 2.29
C PRO A 27 -16.03 -1.63 3.49
N GLU A 28 -16.61 -2.18 4.56
CA GLU A 28 -15.87 -2.56 5.78
C GLU A 28 -14.92 -3.74 5.54
N ALA A 29 -15.28 -4.65 4.64
CA ALA A 29 -14.48 -5.84 4.32
C ALA A 29 -14.72 -6.29 2.87
N GLY A 30 -13.84 -7.16 2.37
CA GLY A 30 -13.93 -7.73 1.03
C GLY A 30 -13.37 -6.83 -0.07
N PRO A 31 -13.72 -7.11 -1.34
CA PRO A 31 -13.25 -6.32 -2.47
C PRO A 31 -13.67 -4.85 -2.38
N GLY A 32 -12.74 -3.94 -2.61
CA GLY A 32 -12.95 -2.50 -2.48
C GLY A 32 -12.79 -1.94 -1.07
N SER A 33 -12.64 -2.78 -0.03
CA SER A 33 -12.32 -2.33 1.32
C SER A 33 -10.86 -1.87 1.43
N ILE A 34 -10.55 -1.11 2.47
CA ILE A 34 -9.17 -0.69 2.75
C ILE A 34 -8.31 -1.91 3.07
N ALA A 35 -7.18 -2.03 2.40
CA ALA A 35 -6.22 -3.09 2.67
C ALA A 35 -5.62 -2.94 4.07
N GLY A 36 -5.62 -4.01 4.85
CA GLY A 36 -5.03 -4.06 6.19
C GLY A 36 -3.49 -3.97 6.17
N PHE A 37 -2.90 -3.84 7.35
CA PHE A 37 -1.45 -3.76 7.52
C PHE A 37 -0.71 -5.00 6.98
N GLY A 38 -1.19 -6.20 7.32
CA GLY A 38 -0.54 -7.47 6.94
C GLY A 38 -0.32 -7.60 5.44
N PRO A 39 -1.38 -7.54 4.61
CA PRO A 39 -1.24 -7.60 3.15
C PRO A 39 -0.32 -6.53 2.57
N ARG A 40 -0.34 -5.30 3.09
CA ARG A 40 0.56 -4.21 2.63
C ARG A 40 2.02 -4.53 2.91
N THR A 41 2.31 -4.99 4.13
CA THR A 41 3.67 -5.37 4.54
C THR A 41 4.18 -6.53 3.69
N LEU A 42 3.34 -7.52 3.45
CA LEU A 42 3.71 -8.66 2.61
C LEU A 42 3.96 -8.23 1.16
N ALA A 43 3.14 -7.35 0.59
CA ALA A 43 3.39 -6.78 -0.74
C ALA A 43 4.73 -6.05 -0.80
N PHE A 44 5.03 -5.22 0.21
CA PHE A 44 6.31 -4.53 0.31
C PHE A 44 7.51 -5.51 0.39
N LEU A 45 7.40 -6.59 1.15
CA LEU A 45 8.45 -7.61 1.24
C LEU A 45 8.68 -8.31 -0.11
N VAL A 46 7.62 -8.65 -0.82
CA VAL A 46 7.72 -9.21 -2.18
C VAL A 46 8.44 -8.23 -3.11
N ASP A 47 8.05 -6.97 -3.12
CA ASP A 47 8.68 -5.93 -3.94
C ASP A 47 10.16 -5.71 -3.55
N ALA A 48 10.49 -5.79 -2.27
CA ALA A 48 11.88 -5.71 -1.80
C ALA A 48 12.73 -6.90 -2.28
N VAL A 49 12.17 -8.12 -2.30
CA VAL A 49 12.83 -9.29 -2.88
C VAL A 49 13.08 -9.08 -4.38
N VAL A 50 12.08 -8.62 -5.12
CA VAL A 50 12.19 -8.33 -6.56
C VAL A 50 13.28 -7.29 -6.81
N ALA A 51 13.31 -6.19 -6.03
CA ALA A 51 14.34 -5.17 -6.17
C ALA A 51 15.76 -5.70 -5.89
N ASN A 52 15.90 -6.60 -4.88
CA ASN A 52 17.16 -7.27 -4.59
C ASN A 52 17.62 -8.17 -5.74
N LEU A 53 16.71 -8.92 -6.35
CA LEU A 53 17.02 -9.77 -7.51
C LEU A 53 17.46 -8.93 -8.70
N ILE A 54 16.74 -7.86 -9.04
CA ILE A 54 17.10 -6.94 -10.14
C ILE A 54 18.47 -6.31 -9.87
N ALA A 55 18.70 -5.79 -8.67
CA ALA A 55 19.98 -5.19 -8.30
C ALA A 55 21.14 -6.23 -8.27
N GLY A 56 20.82 -7.50 -8.17
CA GLY A 56 21.76 -8.61 -8.25
C GLY A 56 22.16 -9.02 -9.67
N LEU A 57 21.38 -8.69 -10.70
CA LEU A 57 21.66 -9.09 -12.07
C LEU A 57 23.08 -8.73 -12.57
N PRO A 58 23.63 -7.53 -12.29
CA PRO A 58 25.00 -7.20 -12.72
C PRO A 58 26.08 -8.15 -12.23
N TYR A 59 25.86 -8.86 -11.10
CA TYR A 59 26.83 -9.87 -10.62
C TYR A 59 26.99 -11.04 -11.60
N LEU A 60 25.98 -11.36 -12.38
CA LEU A 60 26.06 -12.42 -13.41
C LEU A 60 27.04 -12.04 -14.53
N PHE A 61 27.28 -10.76 -14.72
CA PHE A 61 28.20 -10.19 -15.71
C PHE A 61 29.55 -9.77 -15.10
N GLY A 62 29.86 -10.24 -13.88
CA GLY A 62 31.13 -9.97 -13.20
C GLY A 62 31.22 -8.58 -12.53
N VAL A 63 30.18 -7.75 -12.61
CA VAL A 63 30.15 -6.45 -11.93
C VAL A 63 30.07 -6.66 -10.41
N ARG A 64 30.89 -5.96 -9.65
CA ARG A 64 30.87 -5.99 -8.19
C ARG A 64 30.64 -4.58 -7.64
N TYR A 65 29.74 -4.44 -6.70
CA TYR A 65 29.52 -3.17 -6.00
C TYR A 65 30.55 -3.02 -4.88
N PRO A 66 31.11 -1.80 -4.68
CA PRO A 66 31.86 -1.50 -3.48
C PRO A 66 31.03 -1.73 -2.21
N PRO A 67 31.67 -1.98 -1.05
CA PRO A 67 30.98 -2.11 0.23
C PRO A 67 30.05 -0.92 0.48
N GLY A 68 28.81 -1.20 0.89
CA GLY A 68 27.76 -0.19 1.15
C GLY A 68 27.01 0.31 -0.08
N VAL A 69 27.62 0.31 -1.27
CA VAL A 69 26.95 0.81 -2.51
C VAL A 69 25.76 -0.06 -2.89
N ARG A 70 25.85 -1.38 -2.69
CA ARG A 70 24.74 -2.31 -3.00
C ARG A 70 23.42 -1.92 -2.34
N THR A 71 23.45 -1.46 -1.10
CA THR A 71 22.24 -1.04 -0.37
C THR A 71 21.55 0.11 -1.08
N TRP A 72 22.30 1.11 -1.54
CA TRP A 72 21.75 2.25 -2.28
C TRP A 72 21.23 1.85 -3.66
N VAL A 73 21.92 0.91 -4.33
CA VAL A 73 21.45 0.37 -5.61
C VAL A 73 20.11 -0.36 -5.43
N VAL A 74 19.98 -1.22 -4.42
CA VAL A 74 18.71 -1.91 -4.11
C VAL A 74 17.61 -0.90 -3.80
N ALA A 75 17.89 0.11 -2.98
CA ALA A 75 16.92 1.16 -2.65
C ALA A 75 16.50 1.94 -3.90
N GLY A 76 17.44 2.32 -4.75
CA GLY A 76 17.17 3.01 -6.02
C GLY A 76 16.32 2.17 -6.97
N VAL A 77 16.67 0.89 -7.15
CA VAL A 77 15.88 -0.05 -7.96
C VAL A 77 14.46 -0.19 -7.41
N PHE A 78 14.33 -0.37 -6.09
CA PHE A 78 13.02 -0.45 -5.44
C PHE A 78 12.18 0.80 -5.73
N MET A 79 12.75 1.99 -5.56
CA MET A 79 12.07 3.26 -5.78
C MET A 79 11.61 3.42 -7.24
N VAL A 80 12.49 3.12 -8.21
CA VAL A 80 12.19 3.23 -9.64
C VAL A 80 11.11 2.22 -10.04
N VAL A 81 11.25 0.96 -9.68
CA VAL A 81 10.27 -0.09 -9.98
C VAL A 81 8.91 0.25 -9.37
N HIS A 82 8.90 0.66 -8.10
CA HIS A 82 7.68 1.06 -7.40
C HIS A 82 7.01 2.25 -8.06
N PHE A 83 7.77 3.31 -8.38
CA PHE A 83 7.25 4.51 -9.04
C PHE A 83 6.64 4.17 -10.41
N VAL A 84 7.39 3.45 -11.27
CA VAL A 84 6.94 3.09 -12.61
C VAL A 84 5.69 2.21 -12.56
N ALA A 85 5.71 1.16 -11.74
CA ALA A 85 4.60 0.21 -11.63
C ALA A 85 3.32 0.88 -11.12
N VAL A 86 3.41 1.67 -10.05
CA VAL A 86 2.25 2.37 -9.48
C VAL A 86 1.74 3.48 -10.41
N SER A 87 2.63 4.20 -11.10
CA SER A 87 2.23 5.24 -12.06
C SER A 87 1.52 4.65 -13.29
N ALA A 88 1.96 3.46 -13.74
CA ALA A 88 1.40 2.83 -14.93
C ALA A 88 0.10 2.07 -14.67
N THR A 89 0.01 1.37 -13.56
CA THR A 89 -1.09 0.41 -13.30
C THR A 89 -1.78 0.57 -11.95
N GLY A 90 -1.27 1.43 -11.06
CA GLY A 90 -1.72 1.54 -9.68
C GLY A 90 -1.28 0.37 -8.79
N GLN A 91 -0.45 -0.54 -9.30
CA GLN A 91 -0.05 -1.77 -8.60
C GLN A 91 1.43 -2.09 -8.85
N THR A 92 2.13 -2.55 -7.81
CA THR A 92 3.42 -3.24 -7.95
C THR A 92 3.20 -4.74 -8.17
N LEU A 93 4.29 -5.48 -8.38
CA LEU A 93 4.21 -6.95 -8.47
C LEU A 93 3.70 -7.56 -7.16
N GLY A 94 4.24 -7.14 -6.01
CA GLY A 94 3.77 -7.59 -4.70
C GLY A 94 2.30 -7.26 -4.46
N MET A 95 1.86 -6.07 -4.85
CA MET A 95 0.44 -5.68 -4.77
C MET A 95 -0.45 -6.54 -5.66
N ARG A 96 -0.01 -6.87 -6.88
CA ARG A 96 -0.77 -7.76 -7.79
C ARG A 96 -0.95 -9.15 -7.21
N LEU A 97 0.12 -9.74 -6.66
CA LEU A 97 0.06 -11.07 -6.04
C LEU A 97 -0.92 -11.12 -4.87
N LEU A 98 -1.03 -10.03 -4.13
CA LEU A 98 -1.91 -9.93 -2.96
C LEU A 98 -3.25 -9.26 -3.26
N ARG A 99 -3.56 -9.00 -4.54
CA ARG A 99 -4.78 -8.35 -4.99
C ARG A 99 -5.00 -7.00 -4.30
N LEU A 100 -3.97 -6.16 -4.30
CA LEU A 100 -4.02 -4.81 -3.76
C LEU A 100 -3.89 -3.80 -4.89
N ARG A 101 -4.52 -2.63 -4.73
CA ARG A 101 -4.42 -1.53 -5.70
C ARG A 101 -4.37 -0.18 -5.00
N VAL A 102 -3.54 0.72 -5.50
CA VAL A 102 -3.49 2.11 -5.08
C VAL A 102 -4.37 2.93 -6.01
N VAL A 103 -5.36 3.59 -5.44
CA VAL A 103 -6.27 4.46 -6.18
C VAL A 103 -6.36 5.84 -5.54
N ARG A 104 -6.76 6.82 -6.32
CA ARG A 104 -7.06 8.17 -5.84
C ARG A 104 -8.39 8.16 -5.08
N VAL A 105 -8.43 8.83 -3.93
CA VAL A 105 -9.64 8.90 -3.10
C VAL A 105 -10.80 9.61 -3.80
N SER A 106 -10.50 10.58 -4.69
CA SER A 106 -11.51 11.43 -5.32
C SER A 106 -12.36 10.72 -6.39
N ASP A 107 -11.79 9.79 -7.13
CA ASP A 107 -12.42 9.19 -8.32
C ASP A 107 -12.11 7.71 -8.54
N GLY A 108 -11.36 7.08 -7.63
CA GLY A 108 -10.98 5.66 -7.73
C GLY A 108 -10.00 5.33 -8.86
N GLN A 109 -9.50 6.35 -9.58
CA GLN A 109 -8.58 6.17 -10.70
C GLN A 109 -7.12 6.04 -10.23
N VAL A 110 -6.26 5.59 -11.14
CA VAL A 110 -4.81 5.57 -10.91
C VAL A 110 -4.29 7.00 -10.69
N GLN A 111 -3.45 7.18 -9.70
CA GLN A 111 -2.96 8.51 -9.32
C GLN A 111 -2.02 9.08 -10.41
N ARG A 112 -2.00 10.42 -10.52
CA ARG A 112 -1.10 11.11 -11.44
C ARG A 112 0.36 10.88 -11.05
N PRO A 113 1.30 10.72 -12.01
CA PRO A 113 2.70 10.39 -11.73
C PRO A 113 3.38 11.32 -10.73
N GLY A 114 3.10 12.63 -10.77
CA GLY A 114 3.68 13.59 -9.82
C GLY A 114 3.33 13.29 -8.36
N TRP A 115 2.11 12.88 -8.08
CA TRP A 115 1.69 12.49 -6.73
C TRP A 115 2.18 11.10 -6.34
N VAL A 116 2.35 10.19 -7.32
CA VAL A 116 3.03 8.91 -7.10
C VAL A 116 4.49 9.13 -6.72
N ALA A 117 5.18 10.11 -7.33
CA ALA A 117 6.53 10.48 -6.95
C ALA A 117 6.60 10.96 -5.50
N VAL A 118 5.71 11.88 -5.08
CA VAL A 118 5.60 12.34 -3.68
C VAL A 118 5.40 11.14 -2.74
N ARG A 119 4.46 10.25 -3.05
CA ARG A 119 4.20 9.04 -2.28
C ARG A 119 5.46 8.16 -2.16
N THR A 120 6.14 7.93 -3.27
CA THR A 120 7.32 7.07 -3.34
C THR A 120 8.49 7.65 -2.53
N VAL A 121 8.72 8.97 -2.62
CA VAL A 121 9.74 9.66 -1.80
C VAL A 121 9.41 9.59 -0.31
N LEU A 122 8.14 9.80 0.06
CA LEU A 122 7.71 9.67 1.46
C LEU A 122 7.86 8.23 1.99
N MET A 123 7.65 7.22 1.14
CA MET A 123 7.96 5.82 1.52
C MET A 123 9.44 5.62 1.81
N ALA A 124 10.34 6.25 1.03
CA ALA A 124 11.78 6.14 1.26
C ALA A 124 12.21 6.74 2.59
N LEU A 125 11.50 7.74 3.10
CA LEU A 125 11.77 8.32 4.42
C LEU A 125 11.39 7.41 5.60
N VAL A 126 10.75 6.27 5.34
CA VAL A 126 10.32 5.23 6.31
C VAL A 126 9.38 5.76 7.41
N ILE A 127 9.67 6.91 8.02
CA ILE A 127 8.90 7.50 9.13
C ILE A 127 7.41 7.66 8.78
N PRO A 128 7.03 8.24 7.63
CA PRO A 128 5.61 8.37 7.25
C PRO A 128 4.89 7.05 7.00
N VAL A 129 5.63 5.98 6.77
CA VAL A 129 5.05 4.63 6.56
C VAL A 129 4.58 4.04 7.89
N LEU A 130 5.23 4.39 9.00
CA LEU A 130 4.92 3.89 10.35
C LEU A 130 3.78 4.66 11.03
N ILE A 131 3.44 5.85 10.54
CA ILE A 131 2.36 6.67 11.11
C ILE A 131 1.07 6.39 10.33
N TRP A 132 0.09 5.84 11.03
CA TRP A 132 -1.20 5.42 10.50
C TRP A 132 -2.32 6.31 11.02
N ASP A 133 -3.27 6.62 10.14
CA ASP A 133 -4.51 7.31 10.49
C ASP A 133 -5.58 6.30 11.00
N ARG A 134 -6.67 6.81 11.57
CA ARG A 134 -7.85 6.02 11.98
C ARG A 134 -8.43 5.18 10.84
N ASP A 135 -8.27 5.63 9.60
CA ASP A 135 -8.68 4.91 8.38
C ASP A 135 -7.61 3.93 7.89
N GLN A 136 -6.63 3.54 8.72
CA GLN A 136 -5.51 2.66 8.34
C GLN A 136 -4.75 3.13 7.10
N ARG A 137 -4.70 4.45 6.86
CA ARG A 137 -3.92 5.06 5.79
C ARG A 137 -2.57 5.51 6.34
N GLY A 138 -1.49 5.12 5.65
CA GLY A 138 -0.17 5.68 5.95
C GLY A 138 -0.10 7.17 5.60
N MET A 139 0.73 7.94 6.29
CA MET A 139 0.90 9.37 5.99
C MET A 139 1.30 9.64 4.53
N HIS A 140 2.06 8.75 3.92
CA HIS A 140 2.44 8.83 2.50
C HIS A 140 1.23 8.69 1.56
N ASP A 141 0.26 7.83 1.89
CA ASP A 141 -0.98 7.68 1.14
C ASP A 141 -1.87 8.90 1.30
N ARG A 142 -1.94 9.43 2.52
CA ARG A 142 -2.72 10.64 2.82
C ARG A 142 -2.16 11.87 2.12
N ALA A 143 -0.86 12.08 2.15
CA ALA A 143 -0.19 13.19 1.48
C ALA A 143 -0.37 13.13 -0.05
N ALA A 144 -0.41 11.94 -0.62
CA ALA A 144 -0.65 11.74 -2.06
C ALA A 144 -2.15 11.71 -2.44
N GLY A 145 -3.09 11.81 -1.48
CA GLY A 145 -4.52 11.69 -1.75
C GLY A 145 -4.94 10.31 -2.26
N THR A 146 -4.20 9.26 -1.86
CA THR A 146 -4.43 7.88 -2.27
C THR A 146 -4.93 7.01 -1.14
N VAL A 147 -5.45 5.84 -1.50
CA VAL A 147 -5.80 4.77 -0.59
C VAL A 147 -5.42 3.44 -1.23
N MET A 148 -4.98 2.47 -0.43
CA MET A 148 -4.72 1.12 -0.89
C MET A 148 -5.94 0.25 -0.58
N LEU A 149 -6.53 -0.30 -1.63
CA LEU A 149 -7.73 -1.14 -1.54
C LEU A 149 -7.38 -2.60 -1.81
N ASN A 150 -8.19 -3.49 -1.24
CA ASN A 150 -8.31 -4.86 -1.73
C ASN A 150 -8.91 -4.77 -3.14
N ASP A 151 -8.16 -5.22 -4.15
CA ASP A 151 -8.56 -5.04 -5.56
C ASP A 151 -9.91 -5.72 -5.79
N PRO A 152 -10.95 -4.99 -6.17
CA PRO A 152 -12.17 -5.61 -6.61
C PRO A 152 -11.83 -6.47 -7.85
N ALA A 153 -12.37 -7.68 -7.92
CA ALA A 153 -12.32 -8.45 -9.16
C ALA A 153 -12.72 -7.51 -10.32
N PRO A 154 -12.07 -7.59 -11.50
CA PRO A 154 -12.44 -6.74 -12.61
C PRO A 154 -13.96 -6.81 -12.75
N LEU A 155 -14.62 -5.65 -12.65
CA LEU A 155 -16.05 -5.58 -12.89
C LEU A 155 -16.24 -6.20 -14.27
N SER A 156 -16.86 -7.37 -14.31
CA SER A 156 -17.34 -7.93 -15.57
C SER A 156 -18.24 -6.87 -16.16
N GLN A 157 -17.74 -6.20 -17.19
CA GLN A 157 -18.58 -5.31 -17.98
C GLN A 157 -19.63 -6.21 -18.60
N GLY A 158 -20.80 -6.24 -17.95
CA GLY A 158 -22.00 -6.82 -18.50
C GLY A 158 -22.63 -5.85 -19.49
#